data_77bc902ff5ab3a5ba154849430fc67c4
#
_entry.id   77bc902ff5ab3a5ba154849430fc67c4
#
_cell.length_a   1.000
_cell.length_b   1.000
_cell.length_c   1.000
_cell.angle_alpha   90.00
_cell.angle_beta   90.00
_cell.angle_gamma   90.00
#
_symmetry.space_group_name_H-M   'P 1'
#
loop_
_entity.id
_entity.type
_entity.pdbx_description
1 polymer ?
#
loop_
_entity_poly.entity_id
_entity_poly.type
_entity_poly.pdbx_seq_one_letter_code
_entity_poly.pdbx_strand_id
1 'polypeptide(L)'
;MDKKNEFMRRAIELSEESVHTGGGPFGAVIVRGDEIIAEASNSVTIDNDPTAHAEVNCIRKATRRLGTFDLAGCDIYTSCEPCPMCLGAIYWAHLDRIFYGNDRKDAAAIGFDDDFIYQEMPLKPEQRHKTMQRLMGMEALKAFRMWEESADKTEY
;
A
#
# COMPACT_ATOMS: atom_id res chain seq x y z
N MET A 1 5.96 9.48 26.30
CA MET A 1 4.92 8.97 25.40
C MET A 1 5.53 7.80 24.62
N ASP A 2 4.77 6.74 24.39
CA ASP A 2 5.26 5.62 23.59
C ASP A 2 5.48 6.09 22.12
N LYS A 3 6.65 5.82 21.58
CA LYS A 3 7.02 6.19 20.20
C LYS A 3 6.01 5.68 19.16
N LYS A 4 5.44 4.51 19.37
CA LYS A 4 4.39 3.98 18.51
C LYS A 4 3.17 4.90 18.45
N ASN A 5 2.77 5.44 19.59
CA ASN A 5 1.65 6.39 19.66
C ASN A 5 2.01 7.73 19.00
N GLU A 6 3.26 8.16 19.06
CA GLU A 6 3.70 9.38 18.34
C GLU A 6 3.62 9.18 16.82
N PHE A 7 4.10 8.06 16.30
CA PHE A 7 4.04 7.74 14.88
C PHE A 7 2.59 7.57 14.39
N MET A 8 1.75 6.88 15.17
CA MET A 8 0.33 6.76 14.82
C MET A 8 -0.37 8.12 14.84
N ARG A 9 -0.06 8.97 15.83
CA ARG A 9 -0.61 10.33 15.88
C ARG A 9 -0.26 11.11 14.60
N ARG A 10 1.00 11.00 14.13
CA ARG A 10 1.40 11.66 12.90
C ARG A 10 0.63 11.14 11.68
N ALA A 11 0.42 9.83 11.57
CA ALA A 11 -0.41 9.25 10.51
C ALA A 11 -1.87 9.77 10.56
N ILE A 12 -2.42 9.92 11.76
CA ILE A 12 -3.77 10.47 11.96
C ILE A 12 -3.81 11.96 11.55
N GLU A 13 -2.85 12.77 11.99
CA GLU A 13 -2.75 14.18 11.59
C GLU A 13 -2.70 14.34 10.07
N LEU A 14 -1.91 13.50 9.39
CA LEU A 14 -1.84 13.49 7.93
C LEU A 14 -3.19 13.16 7.29
N SER A 15 -3.97 12.27 7.89
CA SER A 15 -5.32 11.95 7.41
C SER A 15 -6.28 13.14 7.53
N GLU A 16 -6.18 13.89 8.62
CA GLU A 16 -6.97 15.11 8.87
C GLU A 16 -6.56 16.23 7.90
N GLU A 17 -5.25 16.46 7.76
CA GLU A 17 -4.70 17.44 6.82
C GLU A 17 -5.15 17.14 5.39
N SER A 18 -5.19 15.88 5.00
CA SER A 18 -5.63 15.42 3.67
C SER A 18 -7.06 15.83 3.37
N VAL A 19 -7.97 15.70 4.32
CA VAL A 19 -9.37 16.13 4.18
C VAL A 19 -9.45 17.63 3.87
N HIS A 20 -8.64 18.44 4.54
CA HIS A 20 -8.61 19.90 4.34
C HIS A 20 -7.98 20.33 3.01
N THR A 21 -7.19 19.47 2.39
CA THR A 21 -6.46 19.80 1.14
C THR A 21 -7.04 19.07 -0.10
N GLY A 22 -8.22 18.48 0.04
CA GLY A 22 -8.95 17.85 -1.08
C GLY A 22 -8.61 16.39 -1.34
N GLY A 23 -7.83 15.75 -0.46
CA GLY A 23 -7.53 14.32 -0.52
C GLY A 23 -8.52 13.48 0.29
N GLY A 24 -8.41 12.16 0.17
CA GLY A 24 -9.17 11.22 1.01
C GLY A 24 -8.65 11.19 2.45
N PRO A 25 -9.45 10.69 3.42
CA PRO A 25 -9.16 10.77 4.86
C PRO A 25 -8.17 9.70 5.33
N PHE A 26 -7.00 9.64 4.70
CA PHE A 26 -6.00 8.61 4.96
C PHE A 26 -4.59 9.19 5.01
N GLY A 27 -3.81 8.75 6.00
CA GLY A 27 -2.42 9.13 6.17
C GLY A 27 -1.57 7.94 6.57
N ALA A 28 -0.28 7.99 6.24
CA ALA A 28 0.67 6.94 6.57
C ALA A 28 2.07 7.50 6.85
N VAL A 29 2.80 6.84 7.75
CA VAL A 29 4.22 7.10 7.97
C VAL A 29 4.99 5.78 7.94
N ILE A 30 6.20 5.82 7.36
CA ILE A 30 7.15 4.71 7.39
C ILE A 30 8.31 5.12 8.28
N VAL A 31 8.68 4.27 9.23
CA VAL A 31 9.71 4.55 10.22
C VAL A 31 10.78 3.47 10.22
N ARG A 32 12.01 3.85 10.54
CA ARG A 32 13.12 2.94 10.80
C ARG A 32 13.73 3.32 12.15
N GLY A 33 13.61 2.41 13.13
CA GLY A 33 13.94 2.75 14.51
C GLY A 33 13.05 3.89 15.02
N ASP A 34 13.67 4.99 15.44
CA ASP A 34 12.98 6.18 15.95
C ASP A 34 12.84 7.30 14.90
N GLU A 35 13.21 7.03 13.65
CA GLU A 35 13.19 8.04 12.58
C GLU A 35 12.05 7.81 11.60
N ILE A 36 11.28 8.87 11.31
CA ILE A 36 10.32 8.89 10.20
C ILE A 36 11.09 9.02 8.88
N ILE A 37 11.03 7.97 8.05
CA ILE A 37 11.66 7.93 6.73
C ILE A 37 10.80 8.64 5.69
N ALA A 38 9.50 8.45 5.76
CA ALA A 38 8.55 9.08 4.84
C ALA A 38 7.18 9.23 5.49
N GLU A 39 6.45 10.22 5.03
CA GLU A 39 5.05 10.45 5.40
C GLU A 39 4.25 10.86 4.17
N ALA A 40 2.99 10.46 4.11
CA ALA A 40 2.13 10.74 2.97
C ALA A 40 0.65 10.68 3.34
N SER A 41 -0.15 11.31 2.49
CA SER A 41 -1.61 11.27 2.52
C SER A 41 -2.15 10.67 1.22
N ASN A 42 -3.44 10.35 1.21
CA ASN A 42 -4.15 9.95 0.00
C ASN A 42 -4.24 11.12 -0.99
N SER A 43 -3.88 10.88 -2.24
CA SER A 43 -3.94 11.89 -3.29
C SER A 43 -4.68 11.42 -4.55
N VAL A 44 -5.58 10.45 -4.41
CA VAL A 44 -6.35 9.87 -5.54
C VAL A 44 -7.03 10.94 -6.38
N THR A 45 -7.76 11.86 -5.73
CA THR A 45 -8.50 12.92 -6.44
C THR A 45 -7.62 14.07 -6.89
N ILE A 46 -6.53 14.34 -6.19
CA ILE A 46 -5.57 15.39 -6.52
C ILE A 46 -4.74 15.01 -7.75
N ASP A 47 -4.22 13.77 -7.75
CA ASP A 47 -3.33 13.27 -8.80
C ASP A 47 -4.10 12.56 -9.93
N ASN A 48 -5.41 12.41 -9.79
CA ASN A 48 -6.24 11.64 -10.70
C ASN A 48 -5.69 10.22 -10.91
N ASP A 49 -5.29 9.58 -9.80
CA ASP A 49 -4.64 8.27 -9.76
C ASP A 49 -5.31 7.40 -8.69
N PRO A 50 -6.08 6.36 -9.07
CA PRO A 50 -6.76 5.50 -8.11
C PRO A 50 -5.81 4.68 -7.22
N THR A 51 -4.53 4.57 -7.58
CA THR A 51 -3.52 3.88 -6.78
C THR A 51 -2.81 4.78 -5.77
N ALA A 52 -3.05 6.09 -5.81
CA ALA A 52 -2.38 7.07 -4.95
C ALA A 52 -2.96 7.07 -3.51
N HIS A 53 -3.05 5.90 -2.90
CA HIS A 53 -3.36 5.74 -1.49
C HIS A 53 -2.18 6.21 -0.63
N ALA A 54 -2.46 6.59 0.62
CA ALA A 54 -1.45 7.09 1.54
C ALA A 54 -0.27 6.11 1.69
N GLU A 55 -0.56 4.82 1.83
CA GLU A 55 0.45 3.78 1.99
C GLU A 55 1.35 3.65 0.75
N VAL A 56 0.75 3.60 -0.46
CA VAL A 56 1.49 3.52 -1.72
C VAL A 56 2.35 4.77 -1.93
N ASN A 57 1.79 5.96 -1.69
CA ASN A 57 2.54 7.21 -1.75
C ASN A 57 3.70 7.22 -0.77
N CYS A 58 3.48 6.72 0.45
CA CYS A 58 4.50 6.65 1.50
C CYS A 58 5.64 5.68 1.10
N ILE A 59 5.31 4.50 0.57
CA ILE A 59 6.30 3.53 0.06
C ILE A 59 7.14 4.18 -1.04
N ARG A 60 6.52 4.86 -2.00
CA ARG A 60 7.23 5.55 -3.08
C ARG A 60 8.20 6.61 -2.58
N LYS A 61 7.82 7.38 -1.57
CA LYS A 61 8.69 8.38 -0.94
C LYS A 61 9.84 7.72 -0.18
N ALA A 62 9.55 6.67 0.60
CA ALA A 62 10.55 5.96 1.39
C ALA A 62 11.62 5.30 0.50
N THR A 63 11.19 4.61 -0.56
CA THR A 63 12.12 3.96 -1.50
C THR A 63 13.00 4.95 -2.23
N ARG A 64 12.47 6.11 -2.60
CA ARG A 64 13.27 7.20 -3.19
C ARG A 64 14.28 7.75 -2.20
N ARG A 65 13.86 8.02 -0.97
CA ARG A 65 14.75 8.56 0.08
C ARG A 65 15.89 7.60 0.40
N LEU A 66 15.59 6.32 0.54
CA LEU A 66 16.59 5.30 0.90
C LEU A 66 17.37 4.75 -0.31
N GLY A 67 16.94 5.06 -1.53
CA GLY A 67 17.60 4.59 -2.75
C GLY A 67 17.52 3.07 -2.94
N THR A 68 16.43 2.44 -2.48
CA THR A 68 16.22 0.99 -2.56
C THR A 68 14.73 0.66 -2.69
N PHE A 69 14.39 -0.43 -3.37
CA PHE A 69 13.04 -0.98 -3.39
C PHE A 69 12.72 -1.82 -2.14
N ASP A 70 13.71 -2.19 -1.35
CA ASP A 70 13.59 -3.05 -0.19
C ASP A 70 13.54 -2.21 1.10
N LEU A 71 12.40 -2.23 1.77
CA LEU A 71 12.16 -1.51 3.02
C LEU A 71 12.21 -2.43 4.25
N ALA A 72 12.89 -3.58 4.16
CA ALA A 72 13.14 -4.43 5.31
C ALA A 72 13.80 -3.63 6.45
N GLY A 73 13.35 -3.88 7.68
CA GLY A 73 13.79 -3.11 8.84
C GLY A 73 12.96 -1.84 9.11
N CYS A 74 11.97 -1.54 8.25
CA CYS A 74 11.06 -0.43 8.46
C CYS A 74 9.65 -0.92 8.83
N ASP A 75 8.95 -0.12 9.63
CA ASP A 75 7.55 -0.33 9.98
C ASP A 75 6.67 0.72 9.30
N ILE A 76 5.39 0.40 9.08
CA ILE A 76 4.41 1.37 8.58
C ILE A 76 3.29 1.58 9.59
N TYR A 77 2.92 2.83 9.78
CA TYR A 77 1.77 3.27 10.58
C TYR A 77 0.76 3.90 9.63
N THR A 78 -0.46 3.41 9.65
CA THR A 78 -1.54 3.88 8.79
C THR A 78 -2.73 4.33 9.61
N SER A 79 -3.38 5.42 9.24
CA SER A 79 -4.58 5.89 9.94
C SER A 79 -5.77 4.92 9.81
N CYS A 80 -5.73 4.07 8.80
CA CYS A 80 -6.73 3.04 8.54
C CYS A 80 -6.07 1.72 8.11
N GLU A 81 -6.70 0.60 8.44
CA GLU A 81 -6.28 -0.73 8.00
C GLU A 81 -6.05 -0.75 6.49
N PRO A 82 -4.89 -1.21 6.00
CA PRO A 82 -4.60 -1.21 4.57
C PRO A 82 -5.63 -1.99 3.76
N CYS A 83 -6.06 -1.42 2.63
CA CYS A 83 -6.87 -2.15 1.64
C CYS A 83 -6.03 -3.27 1.00
N PRO A 84 -6.64 -4.20 0.23
CA PRO A 84 -5.89 -5.28 -0.40
C PRO A 84 -4.74 -4.83 -1.30
N MET A 85 -4.91 -3.73 -2.06
CA MET A 85 -3.86 -3.16 -2.88
C MET A 85 -2.65 -2.71 -2.04
N CYS A 86 -2.92 -1.95 -0.98
CA CYS A 86 -1.88 -1.43 -0.10
C CYS A 86 -1.21 -2.54 0.72
N LEU A 87 -1.98 -3.52 1.19
CA LEU A 87 -1.43 -4.70 1.87
C LEU A 87 -0.47 -5.44 0.96
N GLY A 88 -0.84 -5.67 -0.30
CA GLY A 88 0.06 -6.25 -1.30
C GLY A 88 1.32 -5.43 -1.49
N ALA A 89 1.19 -4.09 -1.60
CA ALA A 89 2.32 -3.18 -1.75
C ALA A 89 3.27 -3.26 -0.54
N ILE A 90 2.73 -3.36 0.67
CA ILE A 90 3.51 -3.49 1.91
C ILE A 90 4.32 -4.78 1.91
N TYR A 91 3.73 -5.90 1.47
CA TYR A 91 4.45 -7.17 1.33
C TYR A 91 5.54 -7.08 0.25
N TRP A 92 5.25 -6.49 -0.91
CA TRP A 92 6.25 -6.30 -1.95
C TRP A 92 7.42 -5.42 -1.52
N ALA A 93 7.15 -4.43 -0.67
CA ALA A 93 8.18 -3.54 -0.12
C ALA A 93 8.98 -4.18 1.04
N HIS A 94 8.59 -5.36 1.53
CA HIS A 94 9.20 -6.06 2.66
C HIS A 94 9.18 -5.28 3.98
N LEU A 95 8.17 -4.43 4.20
CA LEU A 95 7.98 -3.76 5.48
C LEU A 95 7.77 -4.79 6.59
N ASP A 96 8.35 -4.56 7.77
CA ASP A 96 8.38 -5.55 8.85
C ASP A 96 7.04 -5.66 9.58
N ARG A 97 6.44 -4.53 9.94
CA ARG A 97 5.22 -4.50 10.77
C ARG A 97 4.28 -3.41 10.30
N ILE A 98 2.98 -3.67 10.52
CA ILE A 98 1.89 -2.75 10.20
C ILE A 98 1.16 -2.38 11.49
N PHE A 99 1.00 -1.09 11.73
CA PHE A 99 0.17 -0.56 12.80
C PHE A 99 -0.93 0.30 12.18
N TYR A 100 -2.18 0.14 12.60
CA TYR A 100 -3.30 0.86 12.01
C TYR A 100 -4.29 1.37 13.07
N GLY A 101 -5.00 2.43 12.72
CA GLY A 101 -6.02 3.06 13.56
C GLY A 101 -7.42 2.51 13.28
N ASN A 102 -8.11 3.09 12.31
CA ASN A 102 -9.45 2.62 11.88
C ASN A 102 -9.35 1.24 11.23
N ASP A 103 -10.38 0.42 11.38
CA ASP A 103 -10.48 -0.84 10.67
C ASP A 103 -11.26 -0.69 9.34
N ARG A 104 -11.31 -1.77 8.56
CA ARG A 104 -12.03 -1.78 7.27
C ARG A 104 -13.54 -1.58 7.41
N LYS A 105 -14.12 -1.88 8.58
CA LYS A 105 -15.55 -1.62 8.83
C LYS A 105 -15.79 -0.13 9.00
N ASP A 106 -14.89 0.57 9.68
CA ASP A 106 -14.94 2.03 9.79
C ASP A 106 -14.86 2.68 8.40
N ALA A 107 -13.97 2.20 7.53
CA ALA A 107 -13.84 2.68 6.16
C ALA A 107 -15.11 2.40 5.33
N ALA A 108 -15.65 1.20 5.42
CA ALA A 108 -16.90 0.83 4.74
C ALA A 108 -18.09 1.70 5.18
N ALA A 109 -18.14 2.08 6.45
CA ALA A 109 -19.21 2.92 7.00
C ALA A 109 -19.29 4.31 6.36
N ILE A 110 -18.18 4.81 5.80
CA ILE A 110 -18.12 6.10 5.11
C ILE A 110 -18.00 5.97 3.58
N GLY A 111 -18.24 4.77 3.04
CA GLY A 111 -18.33 4.52 1.61
C GLY A 111 -17.05 4.03 0.93
N PHE A 112 -15.97 3.79 1.67
CA PHE A 112 -14.74 3.16 1.14
C PHE A 112 -14.84 1.65 1.32
N ASP A 113 -15.23 0.94 0.25
CA ASP A 113 -15.60 -0.48 0.31
C ASP A 113 -14.45 -1.42 -0.09
N ASP A 114 -13.33 -1.32 0.63
CA ASP A 114 -12.23 -2.28 0.50
C ASP A 114 -12.56 -3.65 1.10
N ASP A 115 -13.54 -3.74 1.99
CA ASP A 115 -14.05 -5.03 2.50
C ASP A 115 -14.59 -5.91 1.36
N PHE A 116 -15.27 -5.31 0.38
CA PHE A 116 -15.72 -6.01 -0.82
C PHE A 116 -14.55 -6.66 -1.56
N ILE A 117 -13.42 -5.97 -1.72
CA ILE A 117 -12.25 -6.52 -2.39
C ILE A 117 -11.66 -7.67 -1.58
N TYR A 118 -11.61 -7.56 -0.24
CA TYR A 118 -11.18 -8.64 0.64
C TYR A 118 -12.03 -9.90 0.48
N GLN A 119 -13.33 -9.75 0.26
CA GLN A 119 -14.26 -10.86 0.04
C GLN A 119 -14.09 -11.48 -1.35
N GLU A 120 -13.72 -10.69 -2.36
CA GLU A 120 -13.49 -11.16 -3.73
C GLU A 120 -12.21 -12.00 -3.88
N MET A 121 -11.15 -11.64 -3.16
CA MET A 121 -9.83 -12.24 -3.34
C MET A 121 -9.78 -13.76 -3.12
N PRO A 122 -10.44 -14.34 -2.09
CA PRO A 122 -10.43 -15.78 -1.89
C PRO A 122 -11.23 -16.57 -2.91
N LEU A 123 -12.11 -15.92 -3.67
CA LEU A 123 -12.95 -16.57 -4.66
C LEU A 123 -12.12 -17.07 -5.85
N LYS A 124 -12.59 -18.13 -6.49
CA LYS A 124 -12.03 -18.53 -7.78
C LYS A 124 -12.28 -17.44 -8.82
N PRO A 125 -11.39 -17.24 -9.80
CA PRO A 125 -11.54 -16.16 -10.78
C PRO A 125 -12.92 -16.10 -11.44
N GLU A 126 -13.51 -17.25 -11.79
CA GLU A 126 -14.83 -17.36 -12.42
C GLU A 126 -15.99 -16.97 -11.50
N GLN A 127 -15.77 -16.89 -10.19
CA GLN A 127 -16.79 -16.52 -9.20
C GLN A 127 -16.75 -15.04 -8.85
N ARG A 128 -15.71 -14.30 -9.32
CA ARG A 128 -15.54 -12.88 -9.01
C ARG A 128 -16.42 -12.00 -9.90
N HIS A 129 -16.76 -10.81 -9.40
CA HIS A 129 -17.51 -9.82 -10.18
C HIS A 129 -16.72 -9.29 -11.39
N LYS A 130 -15.37 -9.21 -11.28
CA LYS A 130 -14.49 -8.89 -12.40
C LYS A 130 -14.12 -10.19 -13.11
N THR A 131 -14.50 -10.32 -14.37
CA THR A 131 -14.14 -11.50 -15.16
C THR A 131 -12.63 -11.51 -15.46
N MET A 132 -12.03 -12.70 -15.37
CA MET A 132 -10.64 -12.92 -15.73
C MET A 132 -10.56 -14.08 -16.72
N GLN A 133 -9.87 -13.88 -17.82
CA GLN A 133 -9.68 -14.90 -18.83
C GLN A 133 -8.21 -15.01 -19.19
N ARG A 134 -7.68 -16.23 -19.16
CA ARG A 134 -6.30 -16.48 -19.58
C ARG A 134 -6.22 -16.48 -21.11
N LEU A 135 -5.36 -15.63 -21.66
CA LEU A 135 -5.08 -15.57 -23.10
C LEU A 135 -3.58 -15.66 -23.34
N MET A 136 -3.18 -16.36 -24.40
CA MET A 136 -1.80 -16.46 -24.89
C MET A 136 -0.79 -16.84 -23.79
N GLY A 137 -1.15 -17.82 -22.95
CA GLY A 137 -0.31 -18.21 -21.80
C GLY A 137 1.05 -18.78 -22.19
N MET A 138 1.14 -19.48 -23.33
CA MET A 138 2.40 -20.03 -23.82
C MET A 138 3.35 -18.94 -24.30
N GLU A 139 2.83 -17.98 -25.05
CA GLU A 139 3.59 -16.85 -25.57
C GLU A 139 4.08 -15.94 -24.44
N ALA A 140 3.24 -15.76 -23.41
CA ALA A 140 3.59 -14.94 -22.25
C ALA A 140 4.76 -15.53 -21.44
N LEU A 141 4.96 -16.86 -21.45
CA LEU A 141 6.09 -17.51 -20.78
C LEU A 141 7.46 -17.10 -21.35
N LYS A 142 7.50 -16.60 -22.58
CA LYS A 142 8.77 -16.19 -23.20
C LYS A 142 9.55 -15.17 -22.36
N ALA A 143 8.86 -14.15 -21.85
CA ALA A 143 9.49 -13.13 -21.01
C ALA A 143 10.02 -13.72 -19.69
N PHE A 144 9.32 -14.67 -19.08
CA PHE A 144 9.76 -15.36 -17.87
C PHE A 144 11.04 -16.15 -18.11
N ARG A 145 11.12 -16.86 -19.23
CA ARG A 145 12.34 -17.61 -19.61
C ARG A 145 13.51 -16.65 -19.86
N MET A 146 13.25 -15.55 -20.58
CA MET A 146 14.27 -14.54 -20.84
C MET A 146 14.81 -13.93 -19.54
N TRP A 147 13.93 -13.63 -18.58
CA TRP A 147 14.33 -13.12 -17.28
C TRP A 147 15.12 -14.16 -16.47
N GLU A 148 14.63 -15.40 -16.43
CA GLU A 148 15.30 -16.51 -15.72
C GLU A 148 16.72 -16.76 -16.25
N GLU A 149 16.92 -16.67 -17.54
CA GLU A 149 18.21 -16.85 -18.23
C GLU A 149 19.12 -15.62 -18.17
N SER A 150 18.61 -14.46 -17.77
CA SER A 150 19.37 -13.21 -17.71
C SER A 150 20.42 -13.27 -16.59
N ALA A 151 21.67 -12.89 -16.92
CA ALA A 151 22.77 -12.80 -15.95
C ALA A 151 22.60 -11.60 -14.99
N ASP A 152 21.84 -10.58 -15.38
CA ASP A 152 21.69 -9.30 -14.67
C ASP A 152 20.37 -9.19 -13.91
N LYS A 153 19.63 -10.29 -13.76
CA LYS A 153 18.34 -10.28 -13.06
C LYS A 153 18.48 -9.91 -11.59
N THR A 154 17.55 -9.11 -11.10
CA THR A 154 17.40 -8.78 -9.69
C THR A 154 16.04 -9.26 -9.21
N GLU A 155 16.03 -10.09 -8.19
CA GLU A 155 14.80 -10.52 -7.51
C GLU A 155 14.30 -9.43 -6.56
N TYR A 156 12.98 -9.35 -6.38
CA TYR A 156 12.34 -8.35 -5.49
C TYR A 156 11.06 -8.88 -4.87
#